data_20a2dac6ca75b68ec712c74342a13092
#
_entry.id   20a2dac6ca75b68ec712c74342a13092
#
_cell.length_a   1.000
_cell.length_b   1.000
_cell.length_c   1.000
_cell.angle_alpha   90.00
_cell.angle_beta   90.00
_cell.angle_gamma   90.00
#
_symmetry.space_group_name_H-M   'P 1'
#
loop_
_entity.id
_entity.type
_entity.pdbx_description
1 polymer ?
#
loop_
_entity_poly.entity_id
_entity_poly.type
_entity_poly.pdbx_seq_one_letter_code
_entity_poly.pdbx_strand_id
1 'polypeptide(L)'
;MSLELPGWVADAFNSIGLPWPGIDEDQLRAWAQDLRQYATATDALSSHSKSAVAAIVAGNESSFARTLAAQWGFYRDVIADARGPMEDFAGALDMAADAVVAQKVVVIGAAVALAGEVIATQGEALFTFGLA
;
A
#
# COMPACT_ATOMS: atom_id res chain seq x y z
N MET A 1 -4.52 8.90 -7.96
CA MET A 1 -4.35 8.39 -9.32
C MET A 1 -2.94 7.82 -9.45
N SER A 2 -2.79 6.59 -9.92
CA SER A 2 -1.47 6.00 -10.06
C SER A 2 -0.72 6.62 -11.24
N LEU A 3 0.60 6.63 -11.14
CA LEU A 3 1.48 7.17 -12.17
C LEU A 3 1.77 6.06 -13.19
N GLU A 4 1.04 6.09 -14.30
CA GLU A 4 1.10 5.04 -15.31
C GLU A 4 1.53 5.59 -16.68
N LEU A 5 2.27 4.78 -17.40
CA LEU A 5 2.62 5.04 -18.80
C LEU A 5 1.82 4.13 -19.72
N PRO A 6 1.51 4.58 -20.95
CA PRO A 6 1.02 3.65 -21.98
C PRO A 6 1.97 2.47 -22.12
N GLY A 7 1.42 1.26 -22.36
CA GLY A 7 2.22 0.03 -22.38
C GLY A 7 3.39 0.08 -23.35
N TRP A 8 3.19 0.65 -24.55
CA TRP A 8 4.25 0.77 -25.55
C TRP A 8 5.40 1.70 -25.11
N VAL A 9 5.10 2.72 -24.28
CA VAL A 9 6.13 3.61 -23.72
C VAL A 9 6.93 2.88 -22.65
N ALA A 10 6.26 2.13 -21.77
CA ALA A 10 6.92 1.31 -20.75
C ALA A 10 7.82 0.26 -21.42
N ASP A 11 7.36 -0.39 -22.47
CA ASP A 11 8.14 -1.37 -23.24
C ASP A 11 9.37 -0.71 -23.87
N ALA A 12 9.22 0.48 -24.42
CA ALA A 12 10.34 1.23 -24.99
C ALA A 12 11.37 1.58 -23.91
N PHE A 13 10.93 2.00 -22.71
CA PHE A 13 11.84 2.28 -21.60
C PHE A 13 12.60 1.03 -21.16
N ASN A 14 11.91 -0.10 -21.07
CA ASN A 14 12.55 -1.37 -20.71
C ASN A 14 13.63 -1.76 -21.72
N SER A 15 13.39 -1.55 -23.00
CA SER A 15 14.34 -1.93 -24.06
C SER A 15 15.61 -1.07 -24.08
N ILE A 16 15.58 0.15 -23.55
CA ILE A 16 16.75 1.02 -23.42
C ILE A 16 17.40 1.01 -22.05
N GLY A 17 16.97 0.08 -21.17
CA GLY A 17 17.56 -0.07 -19.84
C GLY A 17 17.00 0.85 -18.77
N LEU A 18 15.84 1.46 -19.00
CA LEU A 18 15.11 2.27 -18.03
C LEU A 18 13.84 1.53 -17.58
N PRO A 19 13.94 0.55 -16.67
CA PRO A 19 12.81 -0.30 -16.31
C PRO A 19 11.70 0.50 -15.65
N TRP A 20 10.48 0.36 -16.16
CA TRP A 20 9.30 0.96 -15.56
C TRP A 20 8.68 0.00 -14.56
N PRO A 21 8.50 0.41 -13.29
CA PRO A 21 7.85 -0.44 -12.30
C PRO A 21 6.39 -0.71 -12.68
N GLY A 22 6.04 -1.98 -12.90
CA GLY A 22 4.68 -2.40 -13.24
C GLY A 22 3.76 -2.53 -12.05
N ILE A 23 4.03 -1.82 -10.96
CA ILE A 23 3.27 -1.88 -9.71
C ILE A 23 2.36 -0.66 -9.62
N ASP A 24 1.10 -0.90 -9.27
CA ASP A 24 0.11 0.15 -9.09
C ASP A 24 0.16 0.64 -7.63
N GLU A 25 0.72 1.82 -7.41
CA GLU A 25 0.84 2.42 -6.09
C GLU A 25 -0.52 2.79 -5.48
N ASP A 26 -1.51 3.11 -6.29
CA ASP A 26 -2.87 3.36 -5.79
C ASP A 26 -3.49 2.08 -5.23
N GLN A 27 -3.21 0.93 -5.84
CA GLN A 27 -3.66 -0.36 -5.33
C GLN A 27 -3.01 -0.69 -3.99
N LEU A 28 -1.72 -0.39 -3.83
CA LEU A 28 -1.03 -0.59 -2.56
C LEU A 28 -1.63 0.29 -1.46
N ARG A 29 -1.95 1.54 -1.78
CA ARG A 29 -2.60 2.47 -0.84
C ARG A 29 -4.01 2.02 -0.49
N ALA A 30 -4.76 1.49 -1.46
CA ALA A 30 -6.09 0.95 -1.24
C ALA A 30 -6.04 -0.24 -0.29
N TRP A 31 -5.10 -1.16 -0.46
CA TRP A 31 -4.90 -2.28 0.44
C TRP A 31 -4.53 -1.83 1.85
N ALA A 32 -3.67 -0.80 1.96
CA ALA A 32 -3.33 -0.22 3.26
C ALA A 32 -4.57 0.31 3.97
N GLN A 33 -5.43 0.99 3.23
CA GLN A 33 -6.68 1.54 3.75
C GLN A 33 -7.64 0.44 4.20
N ASP A 34 -7.76 -0.63 3.42
CA ASP A 34 -8.59 -1.78 3.77
C ASP A 34 -8.11 -2.43 5.07
N LEU A 35 -6.80 -2.59 5.25
CA LEU A 35 -6.24 -3.13 6.48
C LEU A 35 -6.54 -2.26 7.70
N ARG A 36 -6.49 -0.94 7.54
CA ARG A 36 -6.84 0.01 8.61
C ARG A 36 -8.33 -0.09 8.96
N GLN A 37 -9.19 -0.25 7.97
CA GLN A 37 -10.62 -0.46 8.19
C GLN A 37 -10.86 -1.77 8.92
N TYR A 38 -10.15 -2.85 8.56
CA TYR A 38 -10.22 -4.12 9.27
C TYR A 38 -9.79 -3.98 10.72
N ALA A 39 -8.70 -3.27 10.99
CA ALA A 39 -8.23 -3.03 12.35
C ALA A 39 -9.28 -2.30 13.18
N THR A 40 -9.91 -1.27 12.62
CA THR A 40 -10.98 -0.51 13.28
C THR A 40 -12.21 -1.39 13.51
N ALA A 41 -12.61 -2.18 12.52
CA ALA A 41 -13.76 -3.10 12.65
C ALA A 41 -13.50 -4.16 13.72
N THR A 42 -12.28 -4.65 13.86
CA THR A 42 -11.87 -5.60 14.88
C THR A 42 -12.03 -5.01 16.28
N ASP A 43 -11.65 -3.75 16.48
CA ASP A 43 -11.85 -3.04 17.75
C ASP A 43 -13.34 -2.90 18.08
N ALA A 44 -14.14 -2.49 17.11
CA ALA A 44 -15.59 -2.32 17.29
C ALA A 44 -16.23 -3.67 17.66
N LEU A 45 -15.86 -4.74 16.97
CA LEU A 45 -16.32 -6.09 17.24
C LEU A 45 -15.93 -6.54 18.66
N SER A 46 -14.69 -6.30 19.07
CA SER A 46 -14.19 -6.63 20.40
C SER A 46 -14.99 -5.92 21.48
N SER A 47 -15.22 -4.61 21.34
CA SER A 47 -16.00 -3.83 22.30
C SER A 47 -17.44 -4.28 22.38
N HIS A 48 -18.07 -4.55 21.24
CA HIS A 48 -19.45 -4.98 21.16
C HIS A 48 -19.64 -6.36 21.80
N SER A 49 -18.75 -7.29 21.52
CA SER A 49 -18.77 -8.62 22.09
C SER A 49 -18.50 -8.60 23.59
N LYS A 50 -17.61 -7.74 24.07
CA LYS A 50 -17.36 -7.53 25.48
C LYS A 50 -18.65 -7.13 26.22
N SER A 51 -19.40 -6.18 25.66
CA SER A 51 -20.66 -5.74 26.23
C SER A 51 -21.72 -6.85 26.23
N ALA A 52 -21.78 -7.65 25.15
CA ALA A 52 -22.71 -8.79 25.07
C ALA A 52 -22.39 -9.86 26.11
N VAL A 53 -21.11 -10.22 26.25
CA VAL A 53 -20.68 -11.21 27.25
C VAL A 53 -20.93 -10.69 28.66
N ALA A 54 -20.67 -9.43 28.94
CA ALA A 54 -20.93 -8.81 30.27
C ALA A 54 -22.42 -8.87 30.60
N ALA A 55 -23.31 -8.63 29.65
CA ALA A 55 -24.75 -8.73 29.83
C ALA A 55 -25.19 -10.15 30.16
N ILE A 56 -24.63 -11.16 29.48
CA ILE A 56 -24.92 -12.58 29.74
C ILE A 56 -24.46 -12.96 31.14
N VAL A 57 -23.26 -12.57 31.55
CA VAL A 57 -22.69 -12.90 32.87
C VAL A 57 -23.45 -12.20 33.96
N ALA A 58 -23.87 -10.94 33.77
CA ALA A 58 -24.62 -10.19 34.77
C ALA A 58 -25.99 -10.81 35.10
N GLY A 59 -26.61 -11.44 34.10
CA GLY A 59 -27.91 -12.10 34.28
C GLY A 59 -27.87 -13.58 34.62
N ASN A 60 -26.67 -14.17 34.81
CA ASN A 60 -26.54 -15.63 34.88
C ASN A 60 -25.30 -16.06 35.67
N GLU A 61 -25.54 -16.69 36.84
CA GLU A 61 -24.46 -17.16 37.72
C GLU A 61 -24.10 -18.62 37.52
N SER A 62 -24.29 -19.17 36.32
CA SER A 62 -23.94 -20.55 36.02
C SER A 62 -22.45 -20.74 35.77
N SER A 63 -21.98 -22.00 35.90
CA SER A 63 -20.62 -22.36 35.54
C SER A 63 -20.38 -22.16 34.03
N PHE A 64 -21.43 -22.30 33.20
CA PHE A 64 -21.37 -21.99 31.78
C PHE A 64 -21.04 -20.52 31.53
N ALA A 65 -21.73 -19.59 32.22
CA ALA A 65 -21.48 -18.16 32.04
C ALA A 65 -20.05 -17.79 32.46
N ARG A 66 -19.51 -18.40 33.52
CA ARG A 66 -18.13 -18.17 33.96
C ARG A 66 -17.12 -18.71 32.97
N THR A 67 -17.37 -19.89 32.38
CA THR A 67 -16.52 -20.47 31.34
C THR A 67 -16.55 -19.61 30.08
N LEU A 68 -17.72 -19.13 29.68
CA LEU A 68 -17.88 -18.23 28.52
C LEU A 68 -17.06 -16.94 28.72
N ALA A 69 -17.15 -16.31 29.91
CA ALA A 69 -16.41 -15.09 30.20
C ALA A 69 -14.90 -15.32 30.15
N ALA A 70 -14.41 -16.43 30.72
CA ALA A 70 -12.98 -16.75 30.72
C ALA A 70 -12.47 -17.01 29.28
N GLN A 71 -13.20 -17.79 28.48
CA GLN A 71 -12.81 -18.06 27.09
C GLN A 71 -12.90 -16.82 26.22
N TRP A 72 -13.90 -15.99 26.42
CA TRP A 72 -14.01 -14.73 25.69
C TRP A 72 -12.83 -13.82 25.99
N GLY A 73 -12.38 -13.74 27.26
CA GLY A 73 -11.20 -12.98 27.62
C GLY A 73 -9.96 -13.38 26.81
N PHE A 74 -9.77 -14.69 26.62
CA PHE A 74 -8.68 -15.20 25.80
C PHE A 74 -8.82 -14.78 24.32
N TYR A 75 -9.99 -14.97 23.71
CA TYR A 75 -10.23 -14.59 22.31
C TYR A 75 -10.12 -13.08 22.11
N ARG A 76 -10.62 -12.30 23.05
CA ARG A 76 -10.51 -10.84 23.01
C ARG A 76 -9.05 -10.39 22.94
N ASP A 77 -8.18 -10.99 23.75
CA ASP A 77 -6.77 -10.65 23.77
C ASP A 77 -6.09 -11.01 22.44
N VAL A 78 -6.41 -12.16 21.87
CA VAL A 78 -5.91 -12.56 20.54
C VAL A 78 -6.36 -11.57 19.46
N ILE A 79 -7.62 -11.15 19.48
CA ILE A 79 -8.16 -10.17 18.53
C ILE A 79 -7.48 -8.81 18.70
N ALA A 80 -7.30 -8.36 19.94
CA ALA A 80 -6.64 -7.08 20.22
C ALA A 80 -5.18 -7.09 19.75
N ASP A 81 -4.48 -8.21 19.93
CA ASP A 81 -3.08 -8.36 19.52
C ASP A 81 -2.92 -8.37 17.99
N ALA A 82 -3.96 -8.70 17.24
CA ALA A 82 -3.91 -8.70 15.77
C ALA A 82 -3.92 -7.30 15.16
N ARG A 83 -4.37 -6.28 15.90
CA ARG A 83 -4.49 -4.92 15.38
C ARG A 83 -3.13 -4.29 15.04
N GLY A 84 -2.16 -4.42 15.93
CA GLY A 84 -0.82 -3.85 15.74
C GLY A 84 -0.16 -4.32 14.43
N PRO A 85 -0.05 -5.64 14.19
CA PRO A 85 0.47 -6.16 12.93
C PRO A 85 -0.30 -5.69 11.69
N MET A 86 -1.62 -5.55 11.76
CA MET A 86 -2.43 -5.02 10.64
C MET A 86 -2.07 -3.57 10.31
N GLU A 87 -1.93 -2.72 11.33
CA GLU A 87 -1.55 -1.32 11.16
C GLU A 87 -0.11 -1.21 10.66
N ASP A 88 0.80 -2.03 11.16
CA ASP A 88 2.19 -2.07 10.73
C ASP A 88 2.29 -2.48 9.26
N PHE A 89 1.52 -3.49 8.85
CA PHE A 89 1.49 -3.93 7.46
C PHE A 89 0.89 -2.86 6.55
N ALA A 90 -0.16 -2.17 7.00
CA ALA A 90 -0.73 -1.05 6.26
C ALA A 90 0.30 0.07 6.05
N GLY A 91 1.05 0.41 7.10
CA GLY A 91 2.16 1.37 7.00
C GLY A 91 3.24 0.93 6.02
N ALA A 92 3.59 -0.36 6.02
CA ALA A 92 4.55 -0.93 5.07
C ALA A 92 4.05 -0.84 3.62
N LEU A 93 2.76 -1.06 3.38
CA LEU A 93 2.17 -0.91 2.05
C LEU A 93 2.20 0.55 1.57
N ASP A 94 1.94 1.51 2.45
CA ASP A 94 2.06 2.94 2.11
C ASP A 94 3.52 3.31 1.78
N MET A 95 4.47 2.81 2.56
CA MET A 95 5.89 3.02 2.28
C MET A 95 6.31 2.40 0.96
N ALA A 96 5.79 1.21 0.66
CA ALA A 96 6.04 0.56 -0.64
C ALA A 96 5.45 1.38 -1.78
N ALA A 97 4.25 1.93 -1.62
CA ALA A 97 3.64 2.81 -2.61
C ALA A 97 4.50 4.05 -2.86
N ASP A 98 4.99 4.70 -1.80
CA ASP A 98 5.87 5.86 -1.91
C ASP A 98 7.18 5.50 -2.63
N ALA A 99 7.76 4.34 -2.35
CA ALA A 99 8.97 3.86 -3.00
C ALA A 99 8.73 3.61 -4.50
N VAL A 100 7.57 3.06 -4.88
CA VAL A 100 7.20 2.85 -6.28
C VAL A 100 7.07 4.19 -7.01
N VAL A 101 6.41 5.18 -6.42
CA VAL A 101 6.29 6.52 -6.99
C VAL A 101 7.67 7.15 -7.17
N ALA A 102 8.54 7.06 -6.17
CA ALA A 102 9.90 7.59 -6.25
C ALA A 102 10.69 6.94 -7.40
N GLN A 103 10.57 5.63 -7.56
CA GLN A 103 11.21 4.90 -8.67
C GLN A 103 10.67 5.35 -10.02
N LYS A 104 9.37 5.52 -10.17
CA LYS A 104 8.73 6.01 -11.40
C LYS A 104 9.22 7.41 -11.75
N VAL A 105 9.34 8.29 -10.78
CA VAL A 105 9.85 9.65 -10.97
C VAL A 105 11.32 9.63 -11.43
N VAL A 106 12.14 8.77 -10.86
CA VAL A 106 13.55 8.60 -11.27
C VAL A 106 13.63 8.15 -12.73
N VAL A 107 12.82 7.18 -13.14
CA VAL A 107 12.79 6.68 -14.53
C VAL A 107 12.36 7.78 -15.49
N ILE A 108 11.33 8.55 -15.15
CA ILE A 108 10.87 9.68 -15.98
C ILE A 108 11.99 10.72 -16.10
N GLY A 109 12.64 11.07 -14.99
CA GLY A 109 13.76 12.03 -14.99
C GLY A 109 14.91 11.58 -15.87
N ALA A 110 15.28 10.30 -15.79
CA ALA A 110 16.32 9.73 -16.65
C ALA A 110 15.92 9.77 -18.14
N ALA A 111 14.66 9.46 -18.45
CA ALA A 111 14.15 9.50 -19.80
C ALA A 111 14.16 10.92 -20.38
N VAL A 112 13.77 11.91 -19.58
CA VAL A 112 13.78 13.33 -19.96
C VAL A 112 15.21 13.79 -20.25
N ALA A 113 16.17 13.43 -19.37
CA ALA A 113 17.57 13.76 -19.56
C ALA A 113 18.13 13.15 -20.85
N LEU A 114 17.81 11.87 -21.12
CA LEU A 114 18.23 11.19 -22.33
C LEU A 114 17.63 11.84 -23.58
N ALA A 115 16.35 12.19 -23.56
CA ALA A 115 15.70 12.89 -24.67
C ALA A 115 16.35 14.25 -24.91
N GLY A 116 16.71 14.97 -23.88
CA GLY A 116 17.43 16.24 -23.97
C GLY A 116 18.79 16.09 -24.63
N GLU A 117 19.56 15.07 -24.29
CA GLU A 117 20.86 14.76 -24.91
C GLU A 117 20.70 14.41 -26.39
N VAL A 118 19.70 13.60 -26.75
CA VAL A 118 19.44 13.23 -28.14
C VAL A 118 19.10 14.48 -28.97
N ILE A 119 18.24 15.35 -28.46
CA ILE A 119 17.86 16.60 -29.13
C ILE A 119 19.07 17.49 -29.32
N ALA A 120 19.89 17.67 -28.28
CA ALA A 120 21.11 18.48 -28.35
C ALA A 120 22.10 17.92 -29.38
N THR A 121 22.32 16.61 -29.40
CA THR A 121 23.21 15.95 -30.37
C THR A 121 22.72 16.14 -31.81
N GLN A 122 21.40 15.98 -32.04
CA GLN A 122 20.81 16.21 -33.34
C GLN A 122 20.94 17.67 -33.78
N GLY A 123 20.73 18.61 -32.86
CA GLY A 123 20.90 20.03 -33.10
C GLY A 123 22.33 20.36 -33.49
N GLU A 124 23.32 19.84 -32.79
CA GLU A 124 24.73 19.99 -33.12
C GLU A 124 25.09 19.39 -34.48
N ALA A 125 24.58 18.22 -34.79
CA ALA A 125 24.80 17.58 -36.06
C ALA A 125 24.24 18.42 -37.21
N LEU A 126 23.03 18.93 -37.08
CA LEU A 126 22.42 19.81 -38.09
C LEU A 126 23.22 21.08 -38.27
N PHE A 127 23.70 21.67 -37.21
CA PHE A 127 24.53 22.86 -37.27
C PHE A 127 25.89 22.59 -37.91
N THR A 128 26.54 21.48 -37.56
CA THR A 128 27.83 21.07 -38.09
C THR A 128 27.76 20.78 -39.60
N PHE A 129 26.68 20.18 -40.08
CA PHE A 129 26.50 19.89 -41.48
C PHE A 129 25.90 21.04 -42.29
N GLY A 130 25.66 22.19 -41.65
CA GLY A 130 25.10 23.34 -42.33
C GLY A 130 23.65 23.20 -42.78
N LEU A 131 22.92 22.33 -42.11
CA LEU A 131 21.49 22.06 -42.39
C LEU A 131 20.54 22.91 -41.56
N ALA A 132 21.09 23.68 -40.67
CA ALA A 132 20.33 24.56 -39.77
C ALA A 132 19.90 25.83 -40.47
#